data_575c8a7eb0460d7ef0248637420e1956
#
_entry.id   575c8a7eb0460d7ef0248637420e1956
#
_cell.length_a   1.000
_cell.length_b   1.000
_cell.length_c   1.000
_cell.angle_alpha   90.00
_cell.angle_beta   90.00
_cell.angle_gamma   90.00
#
_symmetry.space_group_name_H-M   'P 1'
#
loop_
_entity.id
_entity.type
_entity.pdbx_description
1 polymer ?
#
loop_
_entity_poly.entity_id
_entity_poly.type
_entity_poly.pdbx_seq_one_letter_code
_entity_poly.pdbx_strand_id
1 'polypeptide(L)'
;GYKYMLIVTSDEAKARKMCDDASFFNREAIYYPAKDAIFYSADVHGNQITGERLRCISRIINHSSTGEGVLTVVTTMDGIADRLIPVERFKEAVITLDYSSEIEPEKLAKKLVAMGFVRTGMVEDKGQFAIRGGIIDIFSYTDEAPVRIELWDTEVDSIRMFDVESQRSIERLQSYSIFPATEYIFTEDELKNGLYNIKEECDRQLECFDYGKRKRTKEQIEAGNNLNKLVADVERTGNYEKFTDT
;
A
#
# COMPACT_ATOMS: atom_id res chain seq x y z
N GLY A 1 -25.10 -19.72 -3.44
CA GLY A 1 -25.30 -18.32 -3.00
C GLY A 1 -24.19 -17.43 -3.53
N TYR A 2 -24.40 -16.12 -3.53
CA TYR A 2 -23.37 -15.14 -3.89
C TYR A 2 -22.34 -15.06 -2.77
N LYS A 3 -21.04 -14.97 -3.13
CA LYS A 3 -19.93 -14.78 -2.17
C LYS A 3 -19.69 -13.30 -1.84
N TYR A 4 -20.05 -12.41 -2.74
CA TYR A 4 -19.80 -10.97 -2.62
C TYR A 4 -21.06 -10.18 -2.93
N MET A 5 -21.24 -9.07 -2.22
CA MET A 5 -22.23 -8.04 -2.50
C MET A 5 -21.52 -6.68 -2.56
N LEU A 6 -21.73 -5.94 -3.66
CA LEU A 6 -21.22 -4.60 -3.83
C LEU A 6 -22.37 -3.61 -3.73
N ILE A 7 -22.26 -2.64 -2.83
CA ILE A 7 -23.19 -1.53 -2.66
C ILE A 7 -22.49 -0.25 -3.07
N VAL A 8 -23.03 0.46 -4.05
CA VAL A 8 -22.47 1.72 -4.55
C VAL A 8 -23.41 2.86 -4.20
N THR A 9 -22.88 3.90 -3.58
CA THR A 9 -23.63 5.09 -3.14
C THR A 9 -23.18 6.33 -3.88
N SER A 10 -23.95 7.43 -3.74
CA SER A 10 -23.66 8.69 -4.41
C SER A 10 -22.57 9.51 -3.72
N ASP A 11 -22.33 9.29 -2.42
CA ASP A 11 -21.39 10.06 -1.62
C ASP A 11 -20.87 9.23 -0.43
N GLU A 12 -19.76 9.71 0.14
CA GLU A 12 -19.04 9.04 1.21
C GLU A 12 -19.87 8.91 2.50
N ALA A 13 -20.59 9.96 2.88
CA ALA A 13 -21.37 9.96 4.12
C ALA A 13 -22.45 8.86 4.09
N LYS A 14 -23.11 8.69 2.93
CA LYS A 14 -24.07 7.61 2.72
C LYS A 14 -23.37 6.24 2.69
N ALA A 15 -22.18 6.15 2.07
CA ALA A 15 -21.45 4.90 2.02
C ALA A 15 -21.06 4.43 3.42
N ARG A 16 -20.49 5.29 4.25
CA ARG A 16 -20.12 4.98 5.65
C ARG A 16 -21.35 4.56 6.46
N LYS A 17 -22.43 5.34 6.40
CA LYS A 17 -23.68 4.98 7.08
C LYS A 17 -24.24 3.65 6.61
N MET A 18 -24.25 3.38 5.30
CA MET A 18 -24.72 2.11 4.74
C MET A 18 -23.84 0.94 5.17
N CYS A 19 -22.52 1.15 5.29
CA CYS A 19 -21.59 0.14 5.80
C CYS A 19 -21.86 -0.16 7.28
N ASP A 20 -22.11 0.87 8.11
CA ASP A 20 -22.46 0.70 9.53
C ASP A 20 -23.78 -0.05 9.68
N ASP A 21 -24.80 0.35 8.93
CA ASP A 21 -26.12 -0.32 8.93
C ASP A 21 -25.98 -1.79 8.46
N ALA A 22 -25.20 -2.03 7.41
CA ALA A 22 -24.95 -3.38 6.91
C ALA A 22 -24.18 -4.24 7.92
N SER A 23 -23.22 -3.66 8.63
CA SER A 23 -22.42 -4.35 9.66
C SER A 23 -23.25 -4.80 10.84
N PHE A 24 -24.38 -4.15 11.11
CA PHE A 24 -25.33 -4.57 12.13
C PHE A 24 -26.00 -5.92 11.78
N PHE A 25 -26.31 -6.12 10.50
CA PHE A 25 -26.95 -7.35 10.01
C PHE A 25 -25.93 -8.38 9.51
N ASN A 26 -24.84 -7.92 8.95
CA ASN A 26 -23.78 -8.75 8.37
C ASN A 26 -22.40 -8.24 8.83
N ARG A 27 -21.77 -8.96 9.75
CA ARG A 27 -20.43 -8.62 10.28
C ARG A 27 -19.33 -8.57 9.22
N GLU A 28 -19.58 -9.10 8.03
CA GLU A 28 -18.70 -9.09 6.88
C GLU A 28 -18.93 -7.86 5.95
N ALA A 29 -19.43 -6.76 6.49
CA ALA A 29 -19.53 -5.50 5.75
C ALA A 29 -18.27 -4.65 5.95
N ILE A 30 -17.75 -4.09 4.85
CA ILE A 30 -16.56 -3.23 4.84
C ILE A 30 -16.73 -2.05 3.89
N TYR A 31 -16.15 -0.91 4.26
CA TYR A 31 -16.15 0.28 3.42
C TYR A 31 -14.86 0.36 2.59
N TYR A 32 -15.01 0.67 1.30
CA TYR A 32 -13.91 0.94 0.38
C TYR A 32 -13.95 2.40 -0.05
N PRO A 33 -13.06 3.28 0.48
CA PRO A 33 -13.07 4.70 0.19
C PRO A 33 -12.55 5.02 -1.21
N ALA A 34 -13.03 6.13 -1.78
CA ALA A 34 -12.38 6.75 -2.92
C ALA A 34 -11.04 7.36 -2.52
N LYS A 35 -10.11 7.50 -3.47
CA LYS A 35 -8.92 8.33 -3.29
C LYS A 35 -9.34 9.79 -3.29
N ASP A 36 -8.79 10.57 -2.37
CA ASP A 36 -9.03 11.99 -2.36
C ASP A 36 -8.20 12.63 -3.48
N ALA A 37 -8.87 13.29 -4.44
CA ALA A 37 -8.21 13.96 -5.55
C ALA A 37 -7.59 15.31 -5.16
N ILE A 38 -7.76 15.75 -3.91
CA ILE A 38 -7.27 17.04 -3.42
C ILE A 38 -5.95 16.83 -2.65
N PHE A 39 -4.87 16.80 -3.37
CA PHE A 39 -3.51 16.45 -2.94
C PHE A 39 -2.76 17.53 -2.14
N TYR A 40 -3.42 18.46 -1.49
CA TYR A 40 -2.73 19.57 -0.83
C TYR A 40 -2.73 19.53 0.71
N SER A 41 -3.24 18.48 1.32
CA SER A 41 -3.20 18.38 2.78
C SER A 41 -2.47 17.13 3.23
N ALA A 42 -1.20 17.36 3.58
CA ALA A 42 -0.39 16.62 4.55
C ALA A 42 -0.69 15.12 4.79
N ASP A 43 0.32 14.36 4.57
CA ASP A 43 0.71 12.97 4.92
C ASP A 43 -0.23 12.11 5.81
N VAL A 44 -0.96 12.69 6.75
CA VAL A 44 -1.76 11.95 7.73
C VAL A 44 -3.06 11.40 7.15
N HIS A 45 -3.76 12.15 6.29
CA HIS A 45 -5.05 11.73 5.71
C HIS A 45 -4.85 10.73 4.57
N GLY A 46 -3.81 10.88 3.78
CA GLY A 46 -3.47 9.95 2.69
C GLY A 46 -3.18 8.56 3.22
N ASN A 47 -2.43 8.43 4.29
CA ASN A 47 -2.09 7.16 4.93
C ASN A 47 -3.32 6.45 5.51
N GLN A 48 -4.30 7.19 6.04
CA GLN A 48 -5.54 6.60 6.55
C GLN A 48 -6.39 6.00 5.43
N ILE A 49 -6.61 6.74 4.32
CA ILE A 49 -7.39 6.26 3.16
C ILE A 49 -6.71 5.05 2.54
N THR A 50 -5.40 5.11 2.31
CA THR A 50 -4.62 3.97 1.82
C THR A 50 -4.79 2.75 2.73
N GLY A 51 -4.71 2.93 4.04
CA GLY A 51 -4.89 1.87 5.01
C GLY A 51 -6.30 1.26 4.99
N GLU A 52 -7.36 2.06 4.87
CA GLU A 52 -8.75 1.58 4.75
C GLU A 52 -8.92 0.76 3.45
N ARG A 53 -8.37 1.23 2.33
CA ARG A 53 -8.40 0.55 1.04
C ARG A 53 -7.65 -0.78 1.07
N LEU A 54 -6.43 -0.80 1.59
CA LEU A 54 -5.62 -2.01 1.72
C LEU A 54 -6.27 -3.05 2.64
N ARG A 55 -6.89 -2.62 3.75
CA ARG A 55 -7.69 -3.52 4.60
C ARG A 55 -8.87 -4.13 3.84
N CYS A 56 -9.57 -3.34 3.04
CA CYS A 56 -10.66 -3.85 2.22
C CYS A 56 -10.16 -4.88 1.20
N ILE A 57 -9.09 -4.58 0.47
CA ILE A 57 -8.48 -5.49 -0.52
C ILE A 57 -8.03 -6.79 0.15
N SER A 58 -7.33 -6.71 1.28
CA SER A 58 -6.88 -7.91 2.02
C SER A 58 -8.05 -8.77 2.49
N ARG A 59 -9.16 -8.17 2.96
CA ARG A 59 -10.36 -8.92 3.34
C ARG A 59 -11.03 -9.59 2.16
N ILE A 60 -11.11 -8.93 0.99
CA ILE A 60 -11.62 -9.55 -0.24
C ILE A 60 -10.77 -10.76 -0.62
N ILE A 61 -9.44 -10.65 -0.54
CA ILE A 61 -8.51 -11.73 -0.85
C ILE A 61 -8.68 -12.89 0.12
N ASN A 62 -8.72 -12.63 1.41
CA ASN A 62 -8.88 -13.66 2.43
C ASN A 62 -10.24 -14.35 2.31
N HIS A 63 -11.32 -13.59 2.10
CA HIS A 63 -12.66 -14.15 1.91
C HIS A 63 -12.75 -15.06 0.67
N SER A 64 -11.98 -14.75 -0.39
CA SER A 64 -11.91 -15.62 -1.58
C SER A 64 -11.39 -17.02 -1.25
N SER A 65 -10.56 -17.14 -0.23
CA SER A 65 -9.91 -18.40 0.21
C SER A 65 -10.75 -19.17 1.24
N THR A 66 -11.38 -18.48 2.20
CA THR A 66 -12.17 -19.09 3.27
C THR A 66 -13.62 -19.40 2.84
N GLY A 67 -14.21 -18.55 2.01
CA GLY A 67 -15.47 -18.79 1.30
C GLY A 67 -16.74 -18.90 2.17
N GLU A 68 -16.68 -18.56 3.45
CA GLU A 68 -17.84 -18.59 4.34
C GLU A 68 -18.58 -17.25 4.33
N GLY A 69 -19.91 -17.31 4.09
CA GLY A 69 -20.79 -16.15 4.13
C GLY A 69 -20.74 -15.26 2.87
N VAL A 70 -21.24 -14.04 3.01
CA VAL A 70 -21.27 -13.02 1.96
C VAL A 70 -20.49 -11.81 2.45
N LEU A 71 -19.39 -11.47 1.79
CA LEU A 71 -18.67 -10.22 2.05
C LEU A 71 -19.39 -9.07 1.35
N THR A 72 -19.83 -8.09 2.12
CA THR A 72 -20.45 -6.87 1.60
C THR A 72 -19.43 -5.75 1.52
N VAL A 73 -19.17 -5.24 0.32
CA VAL A 73 -18.29 -4.08 0.10
C VAL A 73 -19.17 -2.87 -0.22
N VAL A 74 -19.02 -1.80 0.54
CA VAL A 74 -19.74 -0.54 0.33
C VAL A 74 -18.76 0.50 -0.15
N THR A 75 -19.12 1.22 -1.22
CA THR A 75 -18.24 2.24 -1.82
C THR A 75 -19.05 3.34 -2.50
N THR A 76 -18.36 4.31 -3.09
CA THR A 76 -18.93 5.37 -3.93
C THR A 76 -18.64 5.13 -5.40
N MET A 77 -19.29 5.92 -6.30
CA MET A 77 -18.96 5.88 -7.73
C MET A 77 -17.49 6.24 -7.98
N ASP A 78 -16.95 7.21 -7.24
CA ASP A 78 -15.53 7.60 -7.36
C ASP A 78 -14.61 6.47 -6.89
N GLY A 79 -14.99 5.74 -5.84
CA GLY A 79 -14.21 4.61 -5.32
C GLY A 79 -14.05 3.45 -6.32
N ILE A 80 -15.09 3.17 -7.13
CA ILE A 80 -15.02 2.11 -8.16
C ILE A 80 -14.41 2.59 -9.48
N ALA A 81 -14.26 3.89 -9.69
CA ALA A 81 -13.66 4.45 -10.91
C ALA A 81 -12.15 4.23 -10.97
N ASP A 82 -11.51 4.03 -9.82
CA ASP A 82 -10.07 3.79 -9.72
C ASP A 82 -9.69 2.42 -10.28
N ARG A 83 -8.60 2.38 -11.04
CA ARG A 83 -8.01 1.11 -11.47
C ARG A 83 -7.26 0.47 -10.31
N LEU A 84 -7.56 -0.80 -10.07
CA LEU A 84 -6.82 -1.66 -9.16
C LEU A 84 -5.87 -2.56 -9.93
N ILE A 85 -4.78 -2.97 -9.27
CA ILE A 85 -3.95 -4.05 -9.81
C ILE A 85 -4.72 -5.37 -9.81
N PRO A 86 -4.40 -6.30 -10.72
CA PRO A 86 -5.00 -7.64 -10.69
C PRO A 86 -4.83 -8.31 -9.32
N VAL A 87 -5.90 -8.94 -8.85
CA VAL A 87 -5.93 -9.59 -7.52
C VAL A 87 -4.85 -10.66 -7.37
N GLU A 88 -4.53 -11.36 -8.44
CA GLU A 88 -3.48 -12.38 -8.47
C GLU A 88 -2.11 -11.77 -8.14
N ARG A 89 -1.79 -10.62 -8.70
CA ARG A 89 -0.53 -9.91 -8.43
C ARG A 89 -0.45 -9.48 -6.96
N PHE A 90 -1.55 -9.02 -6.39
CA PHE A 90 -1.59 -8.66 -4.99
C PHE A 90 -1.37 -9.89 -4.08
N LYS A 91 -1.98 -11.03 -4.43
CA LYS A 91 -1.79 -12.31 -3.72
C LYS A 91 -0.34 -12.80 -3.78
N GLU A 92 0.30 -12.71 -4.94
CA GLU A 92 1.69 -13.10 -5.14
C GLU A 92 2.68 -12.25 -4.33
N ALA A 93 2.31 -11.00 -4.03
CA ALA A 93 3.12 -10.11 -3.22
C ALA A 93 2.98 -10.36 -1.71
N VAL A 94 1.96 -11.10 -1.26
CA VAL A 94 1.80 -11.43 0.17
C VAL A 94 2.91 -12.37 0.62
N ILE A 95 3.58 -12.02 1.72
CA ILE A 95 4.62 -12.85 2.32
C ILE A 95 4.04 -13.50 3.56
N THR A 96 4.00 -14.83 3.61
CA THR A 96 3.59 -15.56 4.82
C THR A 96 4.81 -16.18 5.48
N LEU A 97 4.94 -15.92 6.79
CA LEU A 97 6.03 -16.39 7.63
C LEU A 97 5.47 -17.24 8.77
N ASP A 98 6.18 -18.29 9.10
CA ASP A 98 5.91 -19.17 10.23
C ASP A 98 7.24 -19.68 10.85
N TYR A 99 7.16 -20.55 11.84
CA TYR A 99 8.33 -21.10 12.53
C TYR A 99 9.20 -22.02 11.67
N SER A 100 8.74 -22.41 10.46
CA SER A 100 9.53 -23.17 9.49
C SER A 100 10.24 -22.30 8.46
N SER A 101 9.99 -20.98 8.52
CA SER A 101 10.52 -20.04 7.55
C SER A 101 11.97 -19.68 7.84
N GLU A 102 12.79 -19.65 6.79
CA GLU A 102 14.15 -19.11 6.82
C GLU A 102 14.16 -17.70 6.24
N ILE A 103 14.70 -16.73 6.97
CA ILE A 103 14.66 -15.31 6.63
C ILE A 103 16.07 -14.74 6.59
N GLU A 104 16.46 -14.23 5.43
CA GLU A 104 17.60 -13.34 5.33
C GLU A 104 17.11 -11.89 5.51
N PRO A 105 17.45 -11.18 6.62
CA PRO A 105 16.87 -9.88 6.94
C PRO A 105 16.98 -8.85 5.82
N GLU A 106 18.13 -8.76 5.15
CA GLU A 106 18.32 -7.77 4.07
C GLU A 106 17.56 -8.13 2.78
N LYS A 107 17.32 -9.40 2.52
CA LYS A 107 16.44 -9.81 1.40
C LYS A 107 14.98 -9.49 1.70
N LEU A 108 14.54 -9.73 2.95
CA LEU A 108 13.21 -9.35 3.39
C LEU A 108 13.04 -7.83 3.36
N ALA A 109 14.05 -7.05 3.81
CA ALA A 109 14.01 -5.61 3.75
C ALA A 109 13.76 -5.08 2.33
N LYS A 110 14.47 -5.61 1.33
CA LYS A 110 14.25 -5.24 -0.08
C LYS A 110 12.83 -5.54 -0.55
N LYS A 111 12.29 -6.70 -0.16
CA LYS A 111 10.90 -7.06 -0.49
C LYS A 111 9.90 -6.13 0.18
N LEU A 112 10.10 -5.80 1.46
CA LEU A 112 9.21 -4.88 2.19
C LEU A 112 9.22 -3.48 1.57
N VAL A 113 10.40 -2.96 1.18
CA VAL A 113 10.48 -1.68 0.44
C VAL A 113 9.73 -1.77 -0.89
N ALA A 114 9.89 -2.84 -1.65
CA ALA A 114 9.14 -3.05 -2.90
C ALA A 114 7.63 -3.20 -2.69
N MET A 115 7.20 -3.60 -1.49
CA MET A 115 5.81 -3.67 -1.05
C MET A 115 5.29 -2.34 -0.48
N GLY A 116 6.07 -1.26 -0.53
CA GLY A 116 5.67 0.08 -0.07
C GLY A 116 5.92 0.35 1.42
N PHE A 117 6.61 -0.53 2.15
CA PHE A 117 6.97 -0.25 3.53
C PHE A 117 8.16 0.70 3.64
N VAL A 118 8.11 1.61 4.60
CA VAL A 118 9.19 2.55 4.92
C VAL A 118 10.10 1.96 6.00
N ARG A 119 11.42 1.89 5.73
CA ARG A 119 12.39 1.43 6.73
C ARG A 119 12.68 2.54 7.73
N THR A 120 12.49 2.25 9.01
CA THR A 120 12.72 3.17 10.13
C THR A 120 13.68 2.56 11.15
N GLY A 121 14.17 3.38 12.11
CA GLY A 121 14.98 2.87 13.22
C GLY A 121 14.14 2.13 14.26
N MET A 122 12.87 2.55 14.43
CA MET A 122 11.87 1.95 15.30
C MET A 122 10.50 2.16 14.66
N VAL A 123 9.63 1.16 14.77
CA VAL A 123 8.27 1.21 14.21
C VAL A 123 7.37 2.01 15.15
N GLU A 124 6.77 3.05 14.63
CA GLU A 124 5.85 3.94 15.35
C GLU A 124 4.47 3.99 14.69
N ASP A 125 4.42 3.87 13.35
CA ASP A 125 3.20 3.97 12.55
C ASP A 125 3.04 2.81 11.58
N LYS A 126 1.82 2.68 11.03
CA LYS A 126 1.49 1.71 9.99
C LYS A 126 2.26 1.99 8.70
N GLY A 127 2.60 0.93 7.96
CA GLY A 127 3.42 1.01 6.77
C GLY A 127 4.92 1.10 7.04
N GLN A 128 5.36 0.98 8.31
CA GLN A 128 6.77 1.01 8.70
C GLN A 128 7.31 -0.37 9.03
N PHE A 129 8.62 -0.55 8.86
CA PHE A 129 9.35 -1.70 9.38
C PHE A 129 10.73 -1.28 9.90
N ALA A 130 11.26 -2.04 10.85
CA ALA A 130 12.60 -1.86 11.41
C ALA A 130 13.33 -3.20 11.51
N ILE A 131 14.63 -3.20 11.25
CA ILE A 131 15.50 -4.38 11.42
C ILE A 131 16.66 -4.00 12.32
N ARG A 132 16.81 -4.76 13.41
CA ARG A 132 17.84 -4.54 14.43
C ARG A 132 18.46 -5.88 14.83
N GLY A 133 19.58 -6.25 14.17
CA GLY A 133 20.15 -7.58 14.33
C GLY A 133 19.18 -8.66 13.87
N GLY A 134 18.88 -9.63 14.74
CA GLY A 134 17.91 -10.70 14.49
C GLY A 134 16.45 -10.32 14.79
N ILE A 135 16.13 -9.04 15.00
CA ILE A 135 14.77 -8.58 15.30
C ILE A 135 14.23 -7.80 14.12
N ILE A 136 13.05 -8.19 13.65
CA ILE A 136 12.32 -7.54 12.56
C ILE A 136 10.97 -7.11 13.09
N ASP A 137 10.72 -5.81 13.13
CA ASP A 137 9.44 -5.21 13.52
C ASP A 137 8.73 -4.73 12.26
N ILE A 138 7.45 -5.06 12.11
CA ILE A 138 6.63 -4.67 10.95
C ILE A 138 5.26 -4.20 11.44
N PHE A 139 4.78 -3.06 10.95
CA PHE A 139 3.43 -2.59 11.20
C PHE A 139 2.66 -2.44 9.89
N SER A 140 1.93 -3.48 9.53
CA SER A 140 1.09 -3.46 8.33
C SER A 140 -0.16 -2.60 8.52
N TYR A 141 -0.70 -2.07 7.43
CA TYR A 141 -2.00 -1.39 7.44
C TYR A 141 -3.16 -2.33 7.80
N THR A 142 -2.99 -3.64 7.60
CA THR A 142 -4.00 -4.65 7.91
C THR A 142 -4.07 -5.00 9.39
N ASP A 143 -3.05 -4.66 10.17
CA ASP A 143 -2.88 -5.09 11.55
C ASP A 143 -3.36 -4.00 12.53
N GLU A 144 -3.77 -4.42 13.71
CA GLU A 144 -4.12 -3.51 14.81
C GLU A 144 -2.91 -3.12 15.66
N ALA A 145 -1.90 -3.97 15.72
CA ALA A 145 -0.63 -3.74 16.40
C ALA A 145 0.53 -4.29 15.57
N PRO A 146 1.75 -3.75 15.74
CA PRO A 146 2.91 -4.24 15.02
C PRO A 146 3.30 -5.65 15.45
N VAL A 147 3.94 -6.36 14.53
CA VAL A 147 4.44 -7.72 14.73
C VAL A 147 5.96 -7.71 14.78
N ARG A 148 6.51 -8.36 15.82
CA ARG A 148 7.93 -8.61 16.01
C ARG A 148 8.24 -10.04 15.67
N ILE A 149 9.22 -10.23 14.79
CA ILE A 149 9.77 -11.52 14.40
C ILE A 149 11.20 -11.56 14.95
N GLU A 150 11.49 -12.54 15.78
CA GLU A 150 12.83 -12.79 16.30
C GLU A 150 13.44 -13.96 15.58
N LEU A 151 14.69 -13.81 15.14
CA LEU A 151 15.44 -14.81 14.41
C LEU A 151 16.57 -15.35 15.26
N TRP A 152 16.79 -16.65 15.16
CA TRP A 152 18.03 -17.28 15.55
C TRP A 152 18.83 -17.58 14.26
N ASP A 153 19.84 -16.76 13.98
CA ASP A 153 20.52 -16.68 12.68
C ASP A 153 19.52 -16.34 11.57
N THR A 154 19.08 -17.29 10.77
CA THR A 154 18.06 -17.12 9.70
C THR A 154 16.72 -17.78 10.02
N GLU A 155 16.64 -18.59 11.08
CA GLU A 155 15.43 -19.32 11.48
C GLU A 155 14.53 -18.46 12.36
N VAL A 156 13.22 -18.58 12.17
CA VAL A 156 12.22 -17.87 12.99
C VAL A 156 12.12 -18.54 14.37
N ASP A 157 12.53 -17.82 15.41
CA ASP A 157 12.43 -18.24 16.82
C ASP A 157 11.09 -17.83 17.43
N SER A 158 10.63 -16.61 17.18
CA SER A 158 9.33 -16.15 17.68
C SER A 158 8.64 -15.18 16.75
N ILE A 159 7.30 -15.22 16.73
CA ILE A 159 6.43 -14.24 16.08
C ILE A 159 5.42 -13.75 17.13
N ARG A 160 5.35 -12.44 17.36
CA ARG A 160 4.46 -11.87 18.36
C ARG A 160 3.98 -10.48 18.02
N MET A 161 2.74 -10.15 18.34
CA MET A 161 2.26 -8.78 18.37
C MET A 161 2.81 -8.06 19.59
N PHE A 162 3.07 -6.76 19.47
CA PHE A 162 3.54 -5.94 20.58
C PHE A 162 2.90 -4.55 20.56
N ASP A 163 2.87 -3.91 21.70
CA ASP A 163 2.38 -2.55 21.87
C ASP A 163 3.50 -1.53 21.57
N VAL A 164 3.20 -0.54 20.72
CA VAL A 164 4.18 0.45 20.23
C VAL A 164 4.79 1.26 21.36
N GLU A 165 3.98 1.72 22.33
CA GLU A 165 4.43 2.61 23.39
C GLU A 165 5.23 1.86 24.45
N SER A 166 4.69 0.76 24.95
CA SER A 166 5.31 -0.02 26.04
C SER A 166 6.33 -1.04 25.57
N GLN A 167 6.38 -1.34 24.26
CA GLN A 167 7.21 -2.38 23.63
C GLN A 167 6.96 -3.80 24.21
N ARG A 168 5.85 -4.00 24.92
CA ARG A 168 5.48 -5.28 25.52
C ARG A 168 4.73 -6.16 24.54
N SER A 169 5.00 -7.46 24.60
CA SER A 169 4.26 -8.45 23.82
C SER A 169 2.80 -8.50 24.26
N ILE A 170 1.91 -8.52 23.28
CA ILE A 170 0.45 -8.65 23.43
C ILE A 170 0.07 -10.13 23.27
N GLU A 171 0.46 -10.73 22.13
CA GLU A 171 0.06 -12.08 21.75
C GLU A 171 1.16 -12.76 20.93
N ARG A 172 1.26 -14.09 21.05
CA ARG A 172 2.10 -14.92 20.16
C ARG A 172 1.28 -15.41 18.97
N LEU A 173 1.89 -15.35 17.79
CA LEU A 173 1.29 -15.80 16.54
C LEU A 173 1.97 -17.09 16.08
N GLN A 174 1.21 -17.99 15.44
CA GLN A 174 1.77 -19.21 14.82
C GLN A 174 2.31 -18.92 13.40
N SER A 175 1.74 -17.95 12.74
CA SER A 175 2.15 -17.46 11.42
C SER A 175 1.76 -16.00 11.27
N TYR A 176 2.41 -15.31 10.35
CA TYR A 176 2.11 -13.93 10.01
C TYR A 176 2.11 -13.72 8.51
N SER A 177 1.05 -13.13 7.98
CA SER A 177 0.93 -12.77 6.56
C SER A 177 1.08 -11.27 6.40
N ILE A 178 2.14 -10.86 5.73
CA ILE A 178 2.48 -9.48 5.45
C ILE A 178 1.83 -9.09 4.12
N PHE A 179 0.83 -8.23 4.19
CA PHE A 179 0.20 -7.65 3.01
C PHE A 179 0.96 -6.41 2.55
N PRO A 180 0.95 -6.09 1.24
CA PRO A 180 1.56 -4.86 0.75
C PRO A 180 1.04 -3.62 1.46
N ALA A 181 1.93 -2.65 1.67
CA ALA A 181 1.62 -1.34 2.25
C ALA A 181 1.23 -0.31 1.17
N THR A 182 1.17 -0.73 -0.09
CA THR A 182 0.76 0.09 -1.24
C THR A 182 -0.22 -0.67 -2.13
N GLU A 183 -1.08 0.05 -2.84
CA GLU A 183 -1.92 -0.51 -3.90
C GLU A 183 -1.16 -0.72 -5.22
N TYR A 184 0.05 -0.16 -5.33
CA TYR A 184 0.87 -0.19 -6.53
C TYR A 184 2.02 -1.18 -6.35
N ILE A 185 1.96 -2.30 -7.05
CA ILE A 185 2.99 -3.33 -7.02
C ILE A 185 3.53 -3.47 -8.43
N PHE A 186 4.79 -3.10 -8.60
CA PHE A 186 5.49 -3.17 -9.88
C PHE A 186 6.67 -4.11 -9.80
N THR A 187 6.95 -4.81 -10.88
CA THR A 187 8.24 -5.47 -11.08
C THR A 187 9.31 -4.40 -11.38
N GLU A 188 10.59 -4.73 -11.19
CA GLU A 188 11.68 -3.82 -11.56
C GLU A 188 11.63 -3.40 -13.04
N ASP A 189 11.26 -4.32 -13.92
CA ASP A 189 11.15 -4.03 -15.36
C ASP A 189 9.95 -3.12 -15.67
N GLU A 190 8.81 -3.33 -15.03
CA GLU A 190 7.64 -2.46 -15.17
C GLU A 190 7.95 -1.05 -14.65
N LEU A 191 8.65 -0.95 -13.52
CA LEU A 191 9.07 0.34 -12.97
C LEU A 191 10.00 1.07 -13.94
N LYS A 192 11.06 0.40 -14.44
CA LYS A 192 11.99 0.97 -15.43
C LYS A 192 11.29 1.42 -16.70
N ASN A 193 10.41 0.58 -17.25
CA ASN A 193 9.64 0.91 -18.44
C ASN A 193 8.67 2.07 -18.19
N GLY A 194 8.01 2.11 -17.02
CA GLY A 194 7.14 3.20 -16.62
C GLY A 194 7.89 4.53 -16.52
N LEU A 195 9.05 4.55 -15.86
CA LEU A 195 9.91 5.73 -15.73
C LEU A 195 10.41 6.21 -17.09
N TYR A 196 10.81 5.27 -17.97
CA TYR A 196 11.21 5.59 -19.33
C TYR A 196 10.06 6.25 -20.10
N ASN A 197 8.85 5.69 -20.06
CA ASN A 197 7.68 6.23 -20.74
C ASN A 197 7.28 7.62 -20.20
N ILE A 198 7.37 7.85 -18.89
CA ILE A 198 7.11 9.17 -18.28
C ILE A 198 8.10 10.19 -18.81
N LYS A 199 9.38 9.83 -18.89
CA LYS A 199 10.44 10.72 -19.39
C LYS A 199 10.25 11.05 -20.89
N GLU A 200 10.00 10.05 -21.71
CA GLU A 200 9.70 10.21 -23.15
C GLU A 200 8.49 11.13 -23.37
N GLU A 201 7.41 10.92 -22.60
CA GLU A 201 6.22 11.77 -22.69
C GLU A 201 6.50 13.20 -22.24
N CYS A 202 7.28 13.39 -21.17
CA CYS A 202 7.71 14.71 -20.72
C CYS A 202 8.49 15.43 -21.83
N ASP A 203 9.49 14.77 -22.39
CA ASP A 203 10.33 15.34 -23.45
C ASP A 203 9.48 15.69 -24.68
N ARG A 204 8.55 14.81 -25.07
CA ARG A 204 7.59 15.06 -26.16
C ARG A 204 6.70 16.27 -25.91
N GLN A 205 6.16 16.40 -24.69
CA GLN A 205 5.33 17.55 -24.31
C GLN A 205 6.17 18.85 -24.32
N LEU A 206 7.39 18.81 -23.83
CA LEU A 206 8.29 19.95 -23.85
C LEU A 206 8.67 20.37 -25.29
N GLU A 207 8.85 19.42 -26.23
CA GLU A 207 9.08 19.70 -27.64
C GLU A 207 7.85 20.32 -28.31
N CYS A 208 6.63 19.89 -27.98
CA CYS A 208 5.40 20.48 -28.50
C CYS A 208 5.27 21.98 -28.19
N PHE A 209 5.81 22.45 -27.08
CA PHE A 209 5.84 23.88 -26.73
C PHE A 209 6.84 24.69 -27.56
N ASP A 210 7.90 24.07 -28.11
CA ASP A 210 8.88 24.72 -28.98
C ASP A 210 8.38 24.82 -30.42
N TYR A 211 7.37 24.02 -30.80
CA TYR A 211 6.78 23.99 -32.16
C TYR A 211 5.79 25.15 -32.32
N GLY A 212 6.25 26.37 -32.56
CA GLY A 212 5.33 27.44 -32.91
C GLY A 212 5.74 28.85 -32.45
N LYS A 213 7.01 29.17 -32.36
CA LYS A 213 7.54 30.50 -31.99
C LYS A 213 7.19 30.96 -30.57
N ARG A 214 6.60 30.10 -29.71
CA ARG A 214 6.40 30.39 -28.30
C ARG A 214 7.57 29.81 -27.52
N LYS A 215 8.37 30.66 -26.89
CA LYS A 215 9.37 30.22 -25.93
C LYS A 215 8.68 29.59 -24.73
N ARG A 216 9.23 28.49 -24.21
CA ARG A 216 8.79 27.87 -22.95
C ARG A 216 8.69 28.93 -21.84
N THR A 217 7.63 28.89 -21.07
CA THR A 217 7.49 29.72 -19.88
C THR A 217 8.47 29.22 -18.80
N LYS A 218 8.82 30.08 -17.85
CA LYS A 218 9.66 29.69 -16.70
C LYS A 218 9.02 28.55 -15.93
N GLU A 219 7.70 28.55 -15.76
CA GLU A 219 6.91 27.53 -15.08
C GLU A 219 7.00 26.16 -15.78
N GLN A 220 6.93 26.14 -17.11
CA GLN A 220 7.06 24.91 -17.91
C GLN A 220 8.48 24.31 -17.81
N ILE A 221 9.51 25.16 -17.81
CA ILE A 221 10.89 24.70 -17.63
C ILE A 221 11.08 24.16 -16.22
N GLU A 222 10.53 24.83 -15.22
CA GLU A 222 10.63 24.42 -13.82
C GLU A 222 9.90 23.10 -13.59
N ALA A 223 8.68 22.92 -14.12
CA ALA A 223 7.93 21.69 -14.06
C ALA A 223 8.68 20.51 -14.67
N GLY A 224 9.26 20.70 -15.88
CA GLY A 224 10.08 19.67 -16.52
C GLY A 224 11.33 19.30 -15.71
N ASN A 225 12.01 20.31 -15.12
CA ASN A 225 13.16 20.05 -14.26
C ASN A 225 12.80 19.30 -12.98
N ASN A 226 11.63 19.60 -12.39
CA ASN A 226 11.15 18.92 -11.19
C ASN A 226 10.78 17.47 -11.51
N LEU A 227 10.11 17.22 -12.62
CA LEU A 227 9.78 15.87 -13.06
C LEU A 227 11.05 15.04 -13.32
N ASN A 228 12.04 15.60 -14.02
CA ASN A 228 13.31 14.91 -14.27
C ASN A 228 14.06 14.58 -12.97
N LYS A 229 14.03 15.47 -11.97
CA LYS A 229 14.62 15.21 -10.64
C LYS A 229 13.87 14.07 -9.93
N LEU A 230 12.54 14.06 -10.00
CA LEU A 230 11.72 13.04 -9.40
C LEU A 230 11.98 11.67 -10.04
N VAL A 231 12.03 11.59 -11.38
CA VAL A 231 12.40 10.37 -12.11
C VAL A 231 13.76 9.85 -11.67
N ALA A 232 14.78 10.73 -11.63
CA ALA A 232 16.13 10.35 -11.20
C ALA A 232 16.18 9.88 -9.73
N ASP A 233 15.39 10.47 -8.84
CA ASP A 233 15.30 10.04 -7.45
C ASP A 233 14.66 8.65 -7.32
N VAL A 234 13.61 8.37 -8.07
CA VAL A 234 12.96 7.06 -8.10
C VAL A 234 13.86 5.99 -8.72
N GLU A 235 14.58 6.30 -9.82
CA GLU A 235 15.58 5.40 -10.40
C GLU A 235 16.66 5.01 -9.36
N ARG A 236 17.08 5.97 -8.53
CA ARG A 236 18.11 5.78 -7.51
C ARG A 236 17.60 5.03 -6.28
N THR A 237 16.39 5.32 -5.82
CA THR A 237 15.87 4.84 -4.53
C THR A 237 14.93 3.64 -4.66
N GLY A 238 14.34 3.42 -5.85
CA GLY A 238 13.26 2.47 -6.06
C GLY A 238 11.93 2.89 -5.39
N ASN A 239 11.88 4.07 -4.77
CA ASN A 239 10.68 4.59 -4.12
C ASN A 239 9.86 5.42 -5.11
N TYR A 240 8.74 4.86 -5.58
CA TYR A 240 7.82 5.46 -6.54
C TYR A 240 6.59 6.14 -5.89
N GLU A 241 6.45 6.08 -4.56
CA GLU A 241 5.31 6.71 -3.85
C GLU A 241 5.21 8.20 -4.15
N LYS A 242 6.34 8.86 -4.35
CA LYS A 242 6.38 10.28 -4.76
C LYS A 242 5.69 10.59 -6.10
N PHE A 243 5.42 9.59 -6.96
CA PHE A 243 4.62 9.77 -8.18
C PHE A 243 3.13 9.61 -7.95
N THR A 244 2.74 8.98 -6.85
CA THR A 244 1.33 8.79 -6.50
C THR A 244 0.76 9.98 -5.75
N ASP A 245 1.64 10.85 -5.24
CA ASP A 245 1.32 12.08 -4.49
C ASP A 245 1.36 13.34 -5.38
N THR A 246 1.54 13.20 -6.70
CA THR A 246 1.51 14.27 -7.72
C THR A 246 0.39 14.07 -8.71
#